data_c1b512ec77dfa6d4367c534e1b9a7123
#
_entry.id   c1b512ec77dfa6d4367c534e1b9a7123
#
_cell.length_a   1.000
_cell.length_b   1.000
_cell.length_c   1.000
_cell.angle_alpha   90.00
_cell.angle_beta   90.00
_cell.angle_gamma   90.00
#
_symmetry.space_group_name_H-M   'P 1'
#
loop_
_entity.id
_entity.type
_entity.pdbx_description
1 polymer ?
#
loop_
_entity_poly.entity_id
_entity_poly.type
_entity_poly.pdbx_seq_one_letter_code
_entity_poly.pdbx_strand_id
1 'polypeptide(L)'
;RLGDYYYGSNEITLAEAFMQQITHSFALYDGVTEGLLYSQMSDYNCDQLLQGVLIHAPQFIDSTKSITEQLTVATTIVQKLYNTQIGVAVLRHQNKVYIGILKNQQLHIESFNVATQQVTLKSRTPNQVLIRLLTYIKKL
;
A
#
# COMPACT_ATOMS: atom_id res chain seq x y z
N ARG A 1 -6.03 -15.91 12.94
CA ARG A 1 -7.32 -15.79 13.60
C ARG A 1 -8.19 -14.75 12.88
N LEU A 2 -9.48 -15.01 12.82
CA LEU A 2 -10.38 -14.17 12.03
C LEU A 2 -10.42 -12.73 12.50
N GLY A 3 -10.36 -12.47 13.80
CA GLY A 3 -10.39 -11.12 14.34
C GLY A 3 -9.27 -10.22 13.86
N ASP A 4 -8.15 -10.79 13.44
CA ASP A 4 -7.00 -10.04 12.96
C ASP A 4 -7.19 -9.53 11.53
N TYR A 5 -8.19 -10.04 10.82
CA TYR A 5 -8.40 -9.74 9.41
C TYR A 5 -9.67 -8.93 9.16
N TYR A 6 -10.44 -8.62 10.19
CA TYR A 6 -11.70 -7.92 10.04
C TYR A 6 -11.64 -6.55 10.65
N TYR A 7 -12.44 -5.65 10.09
CA TYR A 7 -12.57 -4.28 10.54
C TYR A 7 -13.98 -4.07 11.08
N GLY A 8 -14.08 -3.63 12.35
CA GLY A 8 -15.36 -3.36 12.97
C GLY A 8 -16.14 -4.60 13.34
N SER A 9 -17.37 -4.42 13.78
CA SER A 9 -18.22 -5.48 14.28
C SER A 9 -18.98 -6.24 13.20
N ASN A 10 -18.88 -5.80 11.94
CA ASN A 10 -19.66 -6.36 10.85
C ASN A 10 -18.89 -7.42 10.05
N GLU A 11 -17.78 -7.90 10.58
CA GLU A 11 -16.96 -8.93 9.95
C GLU A 11 -16.48 -8.56 8.56
N ILE A 12 -16.32 -7.26 8.29
CA ILE A 12 -15.78 -6.77 7.03
C ILE A 12 -14.26 -6.80 7.12
N THR A 13 -13.58 -7.34 6.10
CA THR A 13 -12.12 -7.35 6.08
C THR A 13 -11.58 -5.92 5.94
N LEU A 14 -10.32 -5.74 6.34
CA LEU A 14 -9.65 -4.44 6.17
C LEU A 14 -9.62 -4.02 4.71
N ALA A 15 -9.36 -4.96 3.80
CA ALA A 15 -9.33 -4.68 2.37
C ALA A 15 -10.70 -4.22 1.87
N GLU A 16 -11.76 -4.90 2.28
CA GLU A 16 -13.11 -4.51 1.90
C GLU A 16 -13.46 -3.13 2.45
N ALA A 17 -13.14 -2.86 3.72
CA ALA A 17 -13.40 -1.56 4.33
C ALA A 17 -12.69 -0.43 3.57
N PHE A 18 -11.42 -0.65 3.20
CA PHE A 18 -10.67 0.33 2.44
C PHE A 18 -11.29 0.57 1.07
N MET A 19 -11.60 -0.51 0.36
CA MET A 19 -12.16 -0.41 -1.00
C MET A 19 -13.55 0.22 -1.02
N GLN A 20 -14.31 0.11 0.07
CA GLN A 20 -15.61 0.76 0.18
C GLN A 20 -15.48 2.28 0.44
N GLN A 21 -14.40 2.70 1.07
CA GLN A 21 -14.24 4.10 1.49
C GLN A 21 -13.42 4.93 0.51
N ILE A 22 -12.54 4.31 -0.28
CA ILE A 22 -11.72 5.06 -1.23
C ILE A 22 -12.60 5.63 -2.35
N THR A 23 -12.35 6.89 -2.71
CA THR A 23 -13.11 7.57 -3.76
C THR A 23 -12.23 8.04 -4.91
N HIS A 24 -10.94 7.77 -4.85
CA HIS A 24 -9.96 8.18 -5.85
C HIS A 24 -9.33 6.96 -6.50
N SER A 25 -9.02 7.06 -7.78
CA SER A 25 -8.27 6.01 -8.46
C SER A 25 -6.85 5.94 -7.88
N PHE A 26 -6.31 4.74 -7.78
CA PHE A 26 -4.97 4.55 -7.23
C PHE A 26 -4.28 3.35 -7.86
N ALA A 27 -2.97 3.33 -7.74
CA ALA A 27 -2.13 2.23 -8.17
C ALA A 27 -1.08 1.95 -7.09
N LEU A 28 -0.59 0.72 -7.07
CA LEU A 28 0.32 0.25 -6.03
C LEU A 28 1.71 -0.03 -6.59
N TYR A 29 2.73 0.30 -5.80
CA TYR A 29 4.06 -0.27 -5.93
C TYR A 29 4.30 -1.14 -4.69
N ASP A 30 4.37 -2.47 -4.88
CA ASP A 30 4.51 -3.41 -3.77
C ASP A 30 5.91 -3.99 -3.75
N GLY A 31 6.74 -3.47 -2.86
CA GLY A 31 8.10 -3.97 -2.65
C GLY A 31 8.23 -4.91 -1.47
N VAL A 32 7.14 -5.31 -0.82
CA VAL A 32 7.20 -6.08 0.43
C VAL A 32 6.33 -7.33 0.43
N THR A 33 5.06 -7.24 0.00
CA THR A 33 4.10 -8.34 0.20
C THR A 33 4.00 -9.29 -0.99
N GLU A 34 4.77 -9.07 -2.04
CA GLU A 34 4.80 -9.92 -3.24
C GLU A 34 3.43 -10.07 -3.90
N GLY A 35 2.64 -9.00 -3.87
CA GLY A 35 1.33 -8.98 -4.50
C GLY A 35 0.17 -9.36 -3.60
N LEU A 36 0.42 -9.76 -2.37
CA LEU A 36 -0.66 -10.17 -1.46
C LEU A 36 -1.60 -9.01 -1.14
N LEU A 37 -1.05 -7.81 -0.95
CA LEU A 37 -1.85 -6.62 -0.71
C LEU A 37 -2.79 -6.35 -1.88
N TYR A 38 -2.27 -6.39 -3.10
CA TYR A 38 -3.07 -6.20 -4.31
C TYR A 38 -4.16 -7.28 -4.41
N SER A 39 -3.79 -8.53 -4.16
CA SER A 39 -4.73 -9.65 -4.23
C SER A 39 -5.90 -9.46 -3.28
N GLN A 40 -5.63 -9.03 -2.05
CA GLN A 40 -6.69 -8.79 -1.07
C GLN A 40 -7.62 -7.65 -1.47
N MET A 41 -7.06 -6.59 -2.05
CA MET A 41 -7.87 -5.44 -2.47
C MET A 41 -8.64 -5.70 -3.75
N SER A 42 -8.07 -6.47 -4.69
CA SER A 42 -8.68 -6.69 -5.99
C SER A 42 -10.00 -7.46 -5.90
N ASP A 43 -10.18 -8.26 -4.86
CA ASP A 43 -11.44 -8.98 -4.64
C ASP A 43 -12.62 -8.03 -4.41
N TYR A 44 -12.35 -6.78 -4.03
CA TYR A 44 -13.38 -5.79 -3.71
C TYR A 44 -13.31 -4.57 -4.64
N ASN A 45 -12.68 -4.72 -5.80
CA ASN A 45 -12.44 -3.62 -6.73
C ASN A 45 -13.63 -3.39 -7.67
N CYS A 46 -14.82 -3.23 -7.09
CA CYS A 46 -16.07 -3.13 -7.87
C CYS A 46 -16.12 -1.87 -8.72
N ASP A 47 -15.61 -0.76 -8.21
CA ASP A 47 -15.59 0.52 -8.91
C ASP A 47 -14.35 0.72 -9.76
N GLN A 48 -13.49 -0.27 -9.81
CA GLN A 48 -12.25 -0.27 -10.57
C GLN A 48 -11.33 0.91 -10.27
N LEU A 49 -11.32 1.35 -9.02
CA LEU A 49 -10.43 2.43 -8.57
C LEU A 49 -8.98 1.97 -8.46
N LEU A 50 -8.76 0.71 -8.13
CA LEU A 50 -7.42 0.12 -8.14
C LEU A 50 -7.08 -0.26 -9.58
N GLN A 51 -6.14 0.48 -10.17
CA GLN A 51 -5.87 0.38 -11.60
C GLN A 51 -4.70 -0.55 -11.95
N GLY A 52 -3.84 -0.85 -11.00
CA GLY A 52 -2.73 -1.74 -11.29
C GLY A 52 -1.71 -1.80 -10.18
N VAL A 53 -0.70 -2.65 -10.39
CA VAL A 53 0.35 -2.88 -9.41
C VAL A 53 1.67 -3.18 -10.10
N LEU A 54 2.77 -2.65 -9.54
CA LEU A 54 4.11 -3.12 -9.83
C LEU A 54 4.60 -3.88 -8.61
N ILE A 55 5.08 -5.11 -8.82
CA ILE A 55 5.55 -5.98 -7.75
C ILE A 55 7.04 -6.19 -7.94
N HIS A 56 7.82 -5.87 -6.91
CA HIS A 56 9.28 -6.08 -6.90
C HIS A 56 9.93 -5.63 -8.21
N ALA A 57 9.80 -4.35 -8.51
CA ALA A 57 10.39 -3.76 -9.70
C ALA A 57 11.62 -2.91 -9.33
N PRO A 58 12.73 -3.54 -8.86
CA PRO A 58 13.88 -2.81 -8.32
C PRO A 58 14.60 -1.95 -9.37
N GLN A 59 14.39 -2.24 -10.65
CA GLN A 59 15.00 -1.45 -11.71
C GLN A 59 14.56 0.03 -11.70
N PHE A 60 13.44 0.33 -11.05
CA PHE A 60 12.94 1.69 -10.96
C PHE A 60 13.38 2.41 -9.69
N ILE A 61 13.99 1.69 -8.74
CA ILE A 61 14.30 2.25 -7.41
C ILE A 61 15.80 2.21 -7.18
N ASP A 62 16.38 3.39 -6.94
CA ASP A 62 17.79 3.48 -6.58
C ASP A 62 17.92 3.33 -5.06
N SER A 63 18.40 2.18 -4.62
CA SER A 63 18.52 1.86 -3.20
C SER A 63 19.56 2.70 -2.47
N THR A 64 20.40 3.45 -3.20
CA THR A 64 21.37 4.38 -2.57
C THR A 64 20.74 5.69 -2.16
N LYS A 65 19.53 5.97 -2.61
CA LYS A 65 18.82 7.20 -2.26
C LYS A 65 18.11 7.05 -0.90
N SER A 66 17.69 8.18 -0.33
CA SER A 66 16.92 8.16 0.90
C SER A 66 15.58 7.45 0.69
N ILE A 67 15.00 6.96 1.79
CA ILE A 67 13.68 6.28 1.69
C ILE A 67 12.62 7.24 1.16
N THR A 68 12.67 8.51 1.52
CA THR A 68 11.75 9.52 1.00
C THR A 68 11.86 9.64 -0.51
N GLU A 69 13.08 9.68 -1.03
CA GLU A 69 13.28 9.74 -2.48
C GLU A 69 12.82 8.47 -3.19
N GLN A 70 13.08 7.31 -2.57
CA GLN A 70 12.62 6.04 -3.12
C GLN A 70 11.09 5.98 -3.19
N LEU A 71 10.41 6.42 -2.15
CA LEU A 71 8.95 6.46 -2.11
C LEU A 71 8.40 7.45 -3.14
N THR A 72 9.05 8.60 -3.29
CA THR A 72 8.65 9.59 -4.30
C THR A 72 8.70 8.98 -5.69
N VAL A 73 9.79 8.29 -6.02
CA VAL A 73 9.95 7.65 -7.33
C VAL A 73 8.90 6.56 -7.53
N ALA A 74 8.74 5.68 -6.54
CA ALA A 74 7.82 4.54 -6.66
C ALA A 74 6.37 5.01 -6.81
N THR A 75 5.93 5.96 -6.01
CA THR A 75 4.55 6.47 -6.10
C THR A 75 4.32 7.21 -7.41
N THR A 76 5.30 7.98 -7.85
CA THR A 76 5.19 8.72 -9.11
C THR A 76 5.10 7.77 -10.30
N ILE A 77 5.93 6.71 -10.31
CA ILE A 77 5.94 5.76 -11.43
C ILE A 77 4.58 5.07 -11.58
N VAL A 78 4.02 4.55 -10.49
CA VAL A 78 2.74 3.83 -10.61
C VAL A 78 1.60 4.79 -10.93
N GLN A 79 1.63 5.99 -10.37
CA GLN A 79 0.62 7.01 -10.67
C GLN A 79 0.60 7.36 -12.16
N LYS A 80 1.77 7.53 -12.76
CA LYS A 80 1.88 7.85 -14.18
C LYS A 80 1.59 6.65 -15.07
N LEU A 81 2.11 5.49 -14.69
CA LEU A 81 1.97 4.29 -15.51
C LEU A 81 0.50 3.90 -15.65
N TYR A 82 -0.27 4.00 -14.60
CA TYR A 82 -1.67 3.62 -14.58
C TYR A 82 -2.62 4.82 -14.65
N ASN A 83 -2.08 6.02 -14.74
CA ASN A 83 -2.86 7.26 -14.87
C ASN A 83 -3.90 7.39 -13.77
N THR A 84 -3.45 7.34 -12.52
CA THR A 84 -4.33 7.39 -11.35
C THR A 84 -4.15 8.70 -10.58
N GLN A 85 -5.13 9.01 -9.73
CA GLN A 85 -5.09 10.19 -8.88
C GLN A 85 -4.12 10.01 -7.71
N ILE A 86 -3.97 8.78 -7.23
CA ILE A 86 -3.12 8.46 -6.09
C ILE A 86 -2.14 7.37 -6.50
N GLY A 87 -0.87 7.55 -6.08
CA GLY A 87 0.14 6.50 -6.15
C GLY A 87 0.47 6.04 -4.73
N VAL A 88 0.47 4.73 -4.51
CA VAL A 88 0.80 4.14 -3.20
C VAL A 88 2.01 3.24 -3.37
N ALA A 89 2.99 3.39 -2.49
CA ALA A 89 4.18 2.53 -2.51
C ALA A 89 4.42 1.94 -1.13
N VAL A 90 4.81 0.67 -1.11
CA VAL A 90 5.18 -0.04 0.12
C VAL A 90 6.61 -0.54 -0.07
N LEU A 91 7.52 -0.04 0.75
CA LEU A 91 8.93 -0.38 0.69
C LEU A 91 9.43 -0.76 2.07
N ARG A 92 10.41 -1.65 2.10
CA ARG A 92 11.08 -2.00 3.34
C ARG A 92 12.47 -1.37 3.37
N HIS A 93 12.85 -0.81 4.51
CA HIS A 93 14.20 -0.37 4.77
C HIS A 93 14.58 -0.76 6.18
N GLN A 94 15.57 -1.64 6.31
CA GLN A 94 15.99 -2.22 7.60
C GLN A 94 14.79 -2.93 8.27
N ASN A 95 14.43 -2.54 9.49
CA ASN A 95 13.37 -3.17 10.25
C ASN A 95 12.05 -2.40 10.19
N LYS A 96 11.89 -1.53 9.18
CA LYS A 96 10.67 -0.75 9.01
C LYS A 96 10.10 -0.95 7.62
N VAL A 97 8.78 -0.98 7.56
CA VAL A 97 8.04 -0.86 6.32
C VAL A 97 7.53 0.58 6.21
N TYR A 98 7.75 1.18 5.06
CA TYR A 98 7.33 2.55 4.77
C TYR A 98 6.23 2.52 3.72
N ILE A 99 5.22 3.34 3.93
CA ILE A 99 4.11 3.50 3.00
C ILE A 99 4.12 4.94 2.52
N GLY A 100 4.26 5.13 1.21
CA GLY A 100 4.15 6.43 0.60
C GLY A 100 2.83 6.57 -0.11
N ILE A 101 2.16 7.71 0.06
CA ILE A 101 0.90 8.01 -0.61
C ILE A 101 1.06 9.36 -1.27
N LEU A 102 1.04 9.36 -2.60
CA LEU A 102 1.21 10.57 -3.40
C LEU A 102 -0.13 11.01 -3.96
N LYS A 103 -0.56 12.21 -3.58
CA LYS A 103 -1.79 12.81 -4.09
C LYS A 103 -1.56 14.31 -4.26
N ASN A 104 -1.94 14.86 -5.40
CA ASN A 104 -1.76 16.28 -5.70
C ASN A 104 -0.33 16.76 -5.49
N GLN A 105 0.64 15.93 -5.89
CA GLN A 105 2.08 16.21 -5.79
C GLN A 105 2.59 16.31 -4.35
N GLN A 106 1.79 15.88 -3.37
CA GLN A 106 2.21 15.84 -1.98
C GLN A 106 2.35 14.40 -1.54
N LEU A 107 3.49 14.09 -0.94
CA LEU A 107 3.79 12.74 -0.46
C LEU A 107 3.54 12.67 1.04
N HIS A 108 2.65 11.76 1.43
CA HIS A 108 2.42 11.41 2.82
C HIS A 108 3.13 10.10 3.11
N ILE A 109 3.85 10.04 4.22
CA ILE A 109 4.63 8.85 4.59
C ILE A 109 4.17 8.34 5.94
N GLU A 110 3.89 7.04 6.00
CA GLU A 110 3.64 6.30 7.24
C GLU A 110 4.69 5.20 7.34
N SER A 111 4.96 4.74 8.56
CA SER A 111 5.88 3.62 8.76
C SER A 111 5.51 2.81 9.99
N PHE A 112 5.99 1.58 10.02
CA PHE A 112 5.82 0.71 11.18
C PHE A 112 6.98 -0.29 11.25
N ASN A 113 7.29 -0.74 12.46
CA ASN A 113 8.33 -1.72 12.67
C ASN A 113 7.84 -3.11 12.29
N VAL A 114 8.73 -3.93 11.76
CA VAL A 114 8.40 -5.31 11.36
C VAL A 114 9.41 -6.28 11.93
N ALA A 115 8.96 -7.54 12.05
CA ALA A 115 9.84 -8.64 12.38
C ALA A 115 10.82 -8.88 11.23
N THR A 116 11.98 -9.46 11.56
CA THR A 116 13.00 -9.75 10.57
C THR A 116 12.68 -10.96 9.73
N GLN A 117 11.78 -11.82 10.17
CA GLN A 117 11.46 -13.06 9.46
C GLN A 117 10.57 -12.77 8.25
N GLN A 118 10.99 -13.28 7.11
CA GLN A 118 10.32 -13.04 5.83
C GLN A 118 8.87 -13.55 5.81
N VAL A 119 8.62 -14.70 6.42
CA VAL A 119 7.28 -15.28 6.47
C VAL A 119 6.31 -14.37 7.21
N THR A 120 6.73 -13.83 8.35
CA THR A 120 5.91 -12.89 9.13
C THR A 120 5.63 -11.62 8.33
N LEU A 121 6.63 -11.12 7.58
CA LEU A 121 6.45 -9.94 6.74
C LEU A 121 5.35 -10.15 5.72
N LYS A 122 5.39 -11.27 4.99
CA LYS A 122 4.40 -11.53 3.95
C LYS A 122 2.99 -11.69 4.49
N SER A 123 2.84 -12.33 5.67
CA SER A 123 1.51 -12.67 6.19
C SER A 123 0.85 -11.53 6.95
N ARG A 124 1.61 -10.67 7.62
CA ARG A 124 1.05 -9.63 8.50
C ARG A 124 1.12 -8.23 7.94
N THR A 125 2.06 -7.97 7.05
CA THR A 125 2.26 -6.63 6.50
C THR A 125 1.03 -6.08 5.79
N PRO A 126 0.27 -6.86 5.00
CA PRO A 126 -0.91 -6.30 4.33
C PRO A 126 -1.91 -5.67 5.29
N ASN A 127 -2.17 -6.29 6.45
CA ASN A 127 -3.10 -5.73 7.43
C ASN A 127 -2.57 -4.43 8.01
N GLN A 128 -1.28 -4.36 8.32
CA GLN A 128 -0.68 -3.13 8.85
C GLN A 128 -0.75 -1.99 7.82
N VAL A 129 -0.50 -2.31 6.56
CA VAL A 129 -0.60 -1.32 5.49
C VAL A 129 -2.04 -0.84 5.35
N LEU A 130 -3.00 -1.75 5.34
CA LEU A 130 -4.42 -1.41 5.18
C LEU A 130 -4.94 -0.54 6.31
N ILE A 131 -4.52 -0.79 7.55
CA ILE A 131 -4.90 0.04 8.69
C ILE A 131 -4.46 1.48 8.47
N ARG A 132 -3.23 1.67 8.00
CA ARG A 132 -2.69 3.01 7.78
C ARG A 132 -3.33 3.70 6.58
N LEU A 133 -3.62 2.96 5.53
CA LEU A 133 -4.32 3.50 4.38
C LEU A 133 -5.74 3.92 4.76
N LEU A 134 -6.45 3.13 5.56
CA LEU A 134 -7.77 3.51 6.08
C LEU A 134 -7.70 4.79 6.89
N THR A 135 -6.72 4.91 7.76
CA THR A 135 -6.53 6.12 8.57
C THR A 135 -6.31 7.33 7.67
N TYR A 136 -5.52 7.17 6.61
CA TYR A 136 -5.24 8.26 5.68
C TYR A 136 -6.50 8.71 4.94
N ILE A 137 -7.29 7.79 4.39
CA ILE A 137 -8.45 8.18 3.58
C ILE A 137 -9.55 8.82 4.41
N LYS A 138 -9.63 8.54 5.70
CA LYS A 138 -10.57 9.21 6.58
C LYS A 138 -10.28 10.69 6.78
N LYS A 139 -9.07 11.12 6.43
CA LYS A 139 -8.66 12.53 6.53
C LYS A 139 -8.82 13.30 5.21
N LEU A 140 -9.19 12.59 4.16
CA LEU A 140 -9.35 13.22 2.83
C LEU A 140 -10.59 14.09 2.72
#